data_91a6ed73193c009dfe00ea375c6f2d61
#
_entry.id   91a6ed73193c009dfe00ea375c6f2d61
#
_cell.length_a   1.000
_cell.length_b   1.000
_cell.length_c   1.000
_cell.angle_alpha   90.00
_cell.angle_beta   90.00
_cell.angle_gamma   90.00
#
_symmetry.space_group_name_H-M   'P 1'
#
loop_
_entity.id
_entity.type
_entity.pdbx_description
1 polymer ?
#
loop_
_entity_poly.entity_id
_entity_poly.type
_entity_poly.pdbx_seq_one_letter_code
_entity_poly.pdbx_strand_id
1 'polypeptide(L)'
;MKTLTYPSIALCAAALALSACKSEPETFNTGTNDPMAAELANAGNVALPPMLRASTTYRCKDNSLIFVDFMTDDVTANLRTEKGGPITGLKAPEAGQPFVSADGATKLEGAGETVTYNGQACKAG
;
A
#
# COMPACT_ATOMS: atom_id res chain seq x y z
N MET A 1 75.05 -40.80 -3.89
CA MET A 1 74.05 -40.79 -2.77
C MET A 1 73.65 -39.39 -2.56
N LYS A 2 72.35 -39.06 -2.94
CA LYS A 2 71.83 -37.70 -2.93
C LYS A 2 70.98 -37.55 -1.68
N THR A 3 71.45 -36.73 -0.77
CA THR A 3 70.70 -36.33 0.42
C THR A 3 69.64 -35.30 0.02
N LEU A 4 68.35 -35.66 0.19
CA LEU A 4 67.26 -34.78 -0.02
C LEU A 4 67.03 -33.97 1.27
N THR A 5 67.28 -32.68 1.18
CA THR A 5 66.96 -31.72 2.26
C THR A 5 65.56 -31.23 2.07
N TYR A 6 64.68 -31.54 3.00
CA TYR A 6 63.29 -30.95 3.04
C TYR A 6 63.35 -29.59 3.72
N PRO A 7 62.80 -28.54 3.09
CA PRO A 7 62.60 -27.30 3.80
C PRO A 7 61.27 -27.36 4.64
N SER A 8 61.42 -27.00 5.89
CA SER A 8 60.35 -26.87 6.84
C SER A 8 59.34 -25.80 6.39
N ILE A 9 58.12 -26.23 6.12
CA ILE A 9 57.03 -25.33 5.85
C ILE A 9 56.51 -24.80 7.20
N ALA A 10 56.78 -23.53 7.46
CA ALA A 10 56.22 -22.81 8.59
C ALA A 10 54.73 -22.61 8.37
N LEU A 11 53.90 -23.25 9.21
CA LEU A 11 52.45 -23.14 9.22
C LEU A 11 52.07 -21.82 9.88
N CYS A 12 51.81 -20.77 9.09
CA CYS A 12 51.20 -19.55 9.57
C CYS A 12 49.69 -19.79 9.81
N ALA A 13 49.36 -20.06 11.05
CA ALA A 13 47.95 -20.04 11.51
C ALA A 13 47.47 -18.59 11.52
N ALA A 14 46.78 -18.17 10.46
CA ALA A 14 46.03 -16.92 10.43
C ALA A 14 44.76 -17.12 11.24
N ALA A 15 44.77 -16.65 12.48
CA ALA A 15 43.57 -16.52 13.29
C ALA A 15 42.69 -15.42 12.69
N LEU A 16 41.65 -15.83 11.93
CA LEU A 16 40.56 -14.95 11.53
C LEU A 16 39.73 -14.67 12.77
N ALA A 17 39.99 -13.52 13.41
CA ALA A 17 39.11 -12.96 14.40
C ALA A 17 37.83 -12.48 13.65
N LEU A 18 36.79 -13.33 13.63
CA LEU A 18 35.46 -12.88 13.31
C LEU A 18 35.02 -11.95 14.44
N SER A 19 35.23 -10.66 14.25
CA SER A 19 34.52 -9.65 15.03
C SER A 19 33.05 -9.75 14.63
N ALA A 20 32.30 -10.57 15.36
CA ALA A 20 30.85 -10.54 15.33
C ALA A 20 30.45 -9.14 15.76
N CYS A 21 30.03 -8.31 14.80
CA CYS A 21 29.26 -7.12 15.10
C CYS A 21 27.99 -7.58 15.79
N LYS A 22 27.99 -7.54 17.10
CA LYS A 22 26.81 -7.64 17.92
C LYS A 22 26.03 -6.35 17.67
N SER A 23 25.17 -6.37 16.65
CA SER A 23 24.12 -5.37 16.55
C SER A 23 23.16 -5.66 17.71
N GLU A 24 23.37 -4.98 18.81
CA GLU A 24 22.35 -4.90 19.86
C GLU A 24 21.10 -4.33 19.20
N PRO A 25 19.94 -5.01 19.30
CA PRO A 25 18.70 -4.40 18.87
C PRO A 25 18.55 -3.12 19.71
N GLU A 26 18.56 -1.97 19.04
CA GLU A 26 18.19 -0.73 19.66
C GLU A 26 16.75 -0.90 20.16
N THR A 27 16.61 -1.27 21.42
CA THR A 27 15.33 -1.15 22.07
C THR A 27 15.04 0.34 22.15
N PHE A 28 14.21 0.81 21.21
CA PHE A 28 13.57 2.10 21.38
C PHE A 28 12.79 2.04 22.67
N ASN A 29 13.44 2.49 23.71
CA ASN A 29 12.78 2.70 24.98
C ASN A 29 11.79 3.85 24.74
N THR A 30 10.54 3.51 24.41
CA THR A 30 9.41 4.42 24.53
C THR A 30 9.15 4.69 26.02
N GLY A 31 10.24 4.99 26.73
CA GLY A 31 10.18 5.41 28.12
C GLY A 31 9.74 6.86 28.15
N THR A 32 8.82 7.12 28.96
CA THR A 32 8.20 8.29 29.60
C THR A 32 8.88 9.68 29.51
N ASN A 33 9.93 9.86 28.68
CA ASN A 33 10.63 11.10 28.47
C ASN A 33 10.69 11.54 27.00
N ASP A 34 9.82 11.00 26.16
CA ASP A 34 9.64 11.52 24.79
C ASP A 34 8.81 12.80 24.89
N PRO A 35 9.38 13.97 24.57
CA PRO A 35 8.62 15.22 24.59
C PRO A 35 7.44 15.22 23.61
N MET A 36 7.44 14.32 22.62
CA MET A 36 6.33 14.14 21.69
C MET A 36 5.26 13.16 22.20
N ALA A 37 5.52 12.38 23.25
CA ALA A 37 4.52 11.44 23.77
C ALA A 37 3.27 12.15 24.31
N ALA A 38 3.43 13.36 24.86
CA ALA A 38 2.30 14.18 25.30
C ALA A 38 1.50 14.75 24.13
N GLU A 39 2.15 15.09 23.02
CA GLU A 39 1.47 15.53 21.80
C GLU A 39 0.76 14.40 21.08
N LEU A 40 1.35 13.18 21.04
CA LEU A 40 0.69 11.99 20.52
C LEU A 40 -0.53 11.60 21.37
N ALA A 41 -0.46 11.72 22.68
CA ALA A 41 -1.60 11.43 23.57
C ALA A 41 -2.73 12.46 23.40
N ASN A 42 -2.37 13.70 23.02
CA ASN A 42 -3.31 14.77 22.71
C ASN A 42 -3.73 14.84 21.22
N ALA A 43 -3.04 14.14 20.33
CA ALA A 43 -3.50 13.91 18.98
C ALA A 43 -4.75 13.03 19.10
N GLY A 44 -5.93 13.66 19.18
CA GLY A 44 -7.22 12.96 19.22
C GLY A 44 -7.26 11.88 18.14
N ASN A 45 -8.23 11.02 18.23
CA ASN A 45 -8.44 9.89 17.30
C ASN A 45 -8.37 10.37 15.83
N VAL A 46 -7.16 10.45 15.27
CA VAL A 46 -6.96 10.79 13.86
C VAL A 46 -7.49 9.61 13.06
N ALA A 47 -8.66 9.78 12.44
CA ALA A 47 -9.20 8.80 11.54
C ALA A 47 -8.16 8.55 10.44
N LEU A 48 -7.67 7.32 10.34
CA LEU A 48 -6.76 6.93 9.27
C LEU A 48 -7.45 7.20 7.91
N PRO A 49 -6.71 7.73 6.93
CA PRO A 49 -7.27 7.90 5.59
C PRO A 49 -7.74 6.55 5.04
N PRO A 50 -8.85 6.51 4.30
CA PRO A 50 -9.35 5.27 3.73
C PRO A 50 -8.29 4.66 2.81
N MET A 51 -8.07 3.36 2.95
CA MET A 51 -7.14 2.58 2.13
C MET A 51 -7.87 1.93 0.96
N LEU A 52 -7.12 1.51 -0.04
CA LEU A 52 -7.66 0.74 -1.16
C LEU A 52 -8.19 -0.62 -0.67
N ARG A 53 -9.46 -0.90 -0.93
CA ARG A 53 -10.10 -2.19 -0.66
C ARG A 53 -10.09 -3.09 -1.89
N ALA A 54 -10.51 -2.57 -3.04
CA ALA A 54 -10.59 -3.32 -4.29
C ALA A 54 -10.39 -2.39 -5.48
N SER A 55 -9.69 -2.89 -6.50
CA SER A 55 -9.54 -2.23 -7.79
C SER A 55 -10.15 -3.11 -8.87
N THR A 56 -11.14 -2.62 -9.57
CA THR A 56 -11.90 -3.40 -10.56
C THR A 56 -11.98 -2.65 -11.88
N THR A 57 -11.77 -3.38 -12.96
CA THR A 57 -11.99 -2.88 -14.32
C THR A 57 -13.37 -3.31 -14.78
N TYR A 58 -14.17 -2.39 -15.25
CA TYR A 58 -15.49 -2.67 -15.80
C TYR A 58 -15.54 -2.35 -17.28
N ARG A 59 -16.26 -3.19 -18.02
CA ARG A 59 -16.61 -2.94 -19.42
C ARG A 59 -18.08 -2.57 -19.50
N CYS A 60 -18.36 -1.40 -20.06
CA CYS A 60 -19.70 -0.88 -20.23
C CYS A 60 -20.35 -1.39 -21.53
N LYS A 61 -21.66 -1.19 -21.70
CA LYS A 61 -22.41 -1.64 -22.89
C LYS A 61 -21.90 -1.05 -24.19
N ASP A 62 -21.32 0.13 -24.16
CA ASP A 62 -20.72 0.83 -25.30
C ASP A 62 -19.27 0.38 -25.59
N ASN A 63 -18.79 -0.67 -24.92
CA ASN A 63 -17.41 -1.16 -24.94
C ASN A 63 -16.37 -0.22 -24.29
N SER A 64 -16.77 0.87 -23.66
CA SER A 64 -15.85 1.69 -22.87
C SER A 64 -15.38 0.92 -21.63
N LEU A 65 -14.16 1.22 -21.20
CA LEU A 65 -13.60 0.68 -19.97
C LEU A 65 -13.57 1.78 -18.90
N ILE A 66 -13.93 1.40 -17.69
CA ILE A 66 -13.72 2.23 -16.51
C ILE A 66 -12.94 1.44 -15.46
N PHE A 67 -12.11 2.14 -14.73
CA PHE A 67 -11.29 1.58 -13.65
C PHE A 67 -11.77 2.22 -12.36
N VAL A 68 -12.21 1.40 -11.41
CA VAL A 68 -12.77 1.88 -10.15
C VAL A 68 -11.98 1.29 -9.00
N ASP A 69 -11.46 2.16 -8.15
CA ASP A 69 -10.79 1.82 -6.91
C ASP A 69 -11.74 2.13 -5.75
N PHE A 70 -12.25 1.09 -5.10
CA PHE A 70 -13.11 1.22 -3.92
C PHE A 70 -12.28 1.28 -2.65
N MET A 71 -12.61 2.18 -1.75
CA MET A 71 -11.91 2.36 -0.49
C MET A 71 -12.54 1.55 0.65
N THR A 72 -11.79 1.40 1.74
CA THR A 72 -12.20 0.64 2.93
C THR A 72 -13.30 1.28 3.76
N ASP A 73 -13.58 2.56 3.52
CA ASP A 73 -14.66 3.30 4.18
C ASP A 73 -16.06 3.05 3.60
N ASP A 74 -16.15 2.29 2.48
CA ASP A 74 -17.36 1.98 1.73
C ASP A 74 -18.14 3.20 1.19
N VAL A 75 -17.62 4.40 1.35
CA VAL A 75 -18.24 5.66 0.89
C VAL A 75 -17.36 6.46 -0.07
N THR A 76 -16.13 6.03 -0.28
CA THR A 76 -15.18 6.67 -1.22
C THR A 76 -14.81 5.71 -2.34
N ALA A 77 -14.80 6.22 -3.57
CA ALA A 77 -14.26 5.51 -4.72
C ALA A 77 -13.49 6.47 -5.64
N ASN A 78 -12.50 5.96 -6.33
CA ASN A 78 -11.76 6.67 -7.35
C ASN A 78 -12.06 6.05 -8.71
N LEU A 79 -12.44 6.86 -9.67
CA LEU A 79 -12.79 6.43 -11.03
C LEU A 79 -11.81 6.99 -12.04
N ARG A 80 -11.43 6.17 -13.03
CA ARG A 80 -10.67 6.58 -14.22
C ARG A 80 -11.37 6.00 -15.45
N THR A 81 -11.41 6.77 -16.50
CA THR A 81 -11.96 6.33 -17.80
C THR A 81 -10.87 5.81 -18.74
N GLU A 82 -9.60 6.02 -18.37
CA GLU A 82 -8.43 5.55 -19.10
C GLU A 82 -7.41 4.94 -18.13
N LYS A 83 -6.68 3.93 -18.58
CA LYS A 83 -5.62 3.33 -17.79
C LYS A 83 -4.50 4.34 -17.54
N GLY A 84 -4.31 4.69 -16.26
CA GLY A 84 -3.34 5.72 -15.87
C GLY A 84 -3.80 7.15 -16.13
N GLY A 85 -5.06 7.35 -16.49
CA GLY A 85 -5.65 8.66 -16.68
C GLY A 85 -5.96 9.40 -15.38
N PRO A 86 -6.54 10.60 -15.47
CA PRO A 86 -6.88 11.40 -14.32
C PRO A 86 -7.89 10.67 -13.42
N ILE A 87 -7.74 10.87 -12.12
CA ILE A 87 -8.62 10.27 -11.11
C ILE A 87 -9.78 11.23 -10.85
N THR A 88 -11.02 10.72 -10.97
CA THR A 88 -12.22 11.39 -10.49
C THR A 88 -12.60 10.81 -9.14
N GLY A 89 -12.50 11.60 -8.07
CA GLY A 89 -12.91 11.20 -6.74
C GLY A 89 -14.45 11.17 -6.64
N LEU A 90 -14.99 10.08 -6.17
CA LEU A 90 -16.42 9.87 -5.96
C LEU A 90 -16.68 9.66 -4.47
N LYS A 91 -17.82 10.18 -3.99
CA LYS A 91 -18.29 9.96 -2.62
C LYS A 91 -19.75 9.53 -2.62
N ALA A 92 -20.07 8.59 -1.74
CA ALA A 92 -21.43 8.26 -1.37
C ALA A 92 -21.78 8.92 -0.03
N PRO A 93 -23.02 9.36 0.19
CA PRO A 93 -23.44 9.90 1.48
C PRO A 93 -23.44 8.84 2.58
N GLU A 94 -23.70 7.58 2.22
CA GLU A 94 -23.68 6.42 3.11
C GLU A 94 -23.26 5.17 2.34
N ALA A 95 -22.79 4.15 3.05
CA ALA A 95 -22.48 2.86 2.47
C ALA A 95 -23.71 2.26 1.74
N GLY A 96 -23.51 1.79 0.50
CA GLY A 96 -24.55 1.26 -0.36
C GLY A 96 -25.33 2.30 -1.17
N GLN A 97 -25.09 3.57 -0.96
CA GLN A 97 -25.64 4.63 -1.79
C GLN A 97 -24.77 4.88 -3.04
N PRO A 98 -25.34 5.53 -4.07
CA PRO A 98 -24.56 5.89 -5.25
C PRO A 98 -23.38 6.81 -4.93
N PHE A 99 -22.24 6.51 -5.55
CA PHE A 99 -21.08 7.38 -5.51
C PHE A 99 -21.24 8.50 -6.53
N VAL A 100 -21.00 9.73 -6.14
CA VAL A 100 -21.15 10.91 -6.99
C VAL A 100 -19.88 11.76 -6.91
N SER A 101 -19.45 12.33 -8.05
CA SER A 101 -18.35 13.30 -8.07
C SER A 101 -18.78 14.63 -7.44
N ALA A 102 -17.78 15.42 -7.01
CA ALA A 102 -18.03 16.70 -6.35
C ALA A 102 -18.81 17.71 -7.23
N ASP A 103 -18.65 17.61 -8.54
CA ASP A 103 -19.38 18.41 -9.56
C ASP A 103 -20.76 17.81 -9.93
N GLY A 104 -21.09 16.61 -9.43
CA GLY A 104 -22.32 15.91 -9.76
C GLY A 104 -22.39 15.33 -11.18
N ALA A 105 -21.34 15.47 -11.98
CA ALA A 105 -21.33 15.04 -13.38
C ALA A 105 -21.15 13.52 -13.54
N THR A 106 -20.55 12.87 -12.55
CA THR A 106 -20.26 11.43 -12.59
C THR A 106 -21.02 10.73 -11.48
N LYS A 107 -21.77 9.70 -11.84
CA LYS A 107 -22.52 8.84 -10.91
C LYS A 107 -22.16 7.38 -11.14
N LEU A 108 -21.84 6.67 -10.06
CA LEU A 108 -21.56 5.25 -10.05
C LEU A 108 -22.45 4.56 -9.02
N GLU A 109 -23.22 3.59 -9.43
CA GLU A 109 -24.10 2.79 -8.57
C GLU A 109 -23.60 1.36 -8.50
N GLY A 110 -23.50 0.81 -7.29
CA GLY A 110 -23.02 -0.53 -7.03
C GLY A 110 -21.52 -0.61 -6.80
N ALA A 111 -21.07 -1.75 -6.32
CA ALA A 111 -19.66 -2.01 -5.98
C ALA A 111 -19.30 -3.50 -6.14
N GLY A 112 -20.01 -4.25 -6.99
CA GLY A 112 -19.82 -5.67 -7.21
C GLY A 112 -19.38 -6.01 -8.63
N GLU A 113 -19.82 -7.14 -9.13
CA GLU A 113 -19.54 -7.61 -10.50
C GLU A 113 -20.19 -6.72 -11.58
N THR A 114 -21.28 -6.04 -11.23
CA THR A 114 -21.98 -5.12 -12.13
C THR A 114 -22.18 -3.80 -11.43
N VAL A 115 -21.85 -2.74 -12.12
CA VAL A 115 -22.07 -1.36 -11.68
C VAL A 115 -22.82 -0.60 -12.75
N THR A 116 -23.49 0.48 -12.37
CA THR A 116 -24.12 1.42 -13.30
C THR A 116 -23.33 2.72 -13.29
N TYR A 117 -22.74 3.05 -14.42
CA TYR A 117 -21.95 4.26 -14.64
C TYR A 117 -22.75 5.25 -15.48
N ASN A 118 -23.11 6.41 -14.92
CA ASN A 118 -23.95 7.42 -15.58
C ASN A 118 -25.21 6.86 -16.28
N GLY A 119 -25.87 5.90 -15.63
CA GLY A 119 -27.07 5.24 -16.19
C GLY A 119 -26.77 4.05 -17.12
N GLN A 120 -25.53 3.74 -17.39
CA GLN A 120 -25.10 2.65 -18.26
C GLN A 120 -24.58 1.47 -17.43
N ALA A 121 -25.08 0.27 -17.72
CA ALA A 121 -24.61 -0.93 -17.05
C ALA A 121 -23.20 -1.31 -17.54
N CYS A 122 -22.31 -1.56 -16.58
CA CYS A 122 -20.94 -1.99 -16.79
C CYS A 122 -20.68 -3.26 -15.98
N LYS A 123 -19.97 -4.23 -16.57
CA LYS A 123 -19.68 -5.52 -15.96
C LYS A 123 -18.18 -5.67 -15.75
N ALA A 124 -17.79 -6.26 -14.61
CA ALA A 124 -16.41 -6.59 -14.33
C ALA A 124 -15.85 -7.53 -15.41
N GLY A 125 -14.68 -7.18 -15.92
CA GLY A 125 -13.96 -7.93 -16.95
C GLY A 125 -12.88 -8.83 -16.38
#